data_3e58e818af70fb5afeeebc57801ef012
#
_entry.id   3e58e818af70fb5afeeebc57801ef012
#
_cell.length_a   1.000
_cell.length_b   1.000
_cell.length_c   1.000
_cell.angle_alpha   90.00
_cell.angle_beta   90.00
_cell.angle_gamma   90.00
#
_symmetry.space_group_name_H-M   'P 1'
#
loop_
_entity.id
_entity.type
_entity.pdbx_description
1 polymer ?
#
loop_
_entity_poly.entity_id
_entity_poly.type
_entity_poly.pdbx_seq_one_letter_code
_entity_poly.pdbx_strand_id
1 'polypeptide(L)'
;MKKFSKLIGLIGVLAFTIAGCASGSAKDTKTETVKLGVVGTKNDEWESVKDRLKKKNIDLQLVEFTDYTQPNAALAEKEIDLNAFQHQIFLDNYNKEHGTKLVSIGNTVNAPLGIYANKLKDITKIKDGGEIAIPNDPTNGGRALILLQTVGLIKVDPAKQQLPTVSDITENKRQLKITELDATQTARALQDVDASVINSGMAVDAGYTPDKD
;
A
#
# COMPACT_ATOMS: atom_id res chain seq x y z
N MET A 1 34.11 63.07 -42.77
CA MET A 1 33.89 64.56 -42.75
C MET A 1 32.96 64.82 -41.53
N LYS A 2 33.49 65.64 -40.58
CA LYS A 2 32.77 66.62 -39.70
C LYS A 2 31.57 66.05 -38.86
N LYS A 3 31.36 66.39 -37.60
CA LYS A 3 32.05 67.21 -36.57
C LYS A 3 31.38 66.84 -35.23
N PHE A 4 32.15 66.74 -34.17
CA PHE A 4 32.06 67.43 -32.87
C PHE A 4 30.72 68.07 -32.47
N SER A 5 30.25 67.71 -31.21
CA SER A 5 30.08 68.75 -30.20
C SER A 5 29.92 68.20 -28.81
N LYS A 6 30.62 68.79 -27.86
CA LYS A 6 30.65 68.60 -26.39
C LYS A 6 29.47 69.35 -25.77
N LEU A 7 29.09 68.92 -24.54
CA LEU A 7 28.80 69.80 -23.37
C LEU A 7 28.47 68.88 -22.17
N ILE A 8 29.27 68.76 -21.17
CA ILE A 8 29.59 69.44 -19.93
C ILE A 8 28.30 69.87 -19.16
N GLY A 9 28.19 69.24 -17.95
CA GLY A 9 27.68 69.93 -16.78
C GLY A 9 26.54 69.21 -16.05
N LEU A 10 26.70 68.68 -14.91
CA LEU A 10 26.46 69.30 -13.61
C LEU A 10 26.45 68.25 -12.48
N ILE A 11 27.30 68.46 -11.50
CA ILE A 11 27.44 67.69 -10.27
C ILE A 11 26.19 67.98 -9.41
N GLY A 12 25.51 66.90 -9.00
CA GLY A 12 24.49 66.94 -7.96
C GLY A 12 24.76 65.88 -6.93
N VAL A 13 25.43 66.24 -5.85
CA VAL A 13 25.60 65.38 -4.67
C VAL A 13 24.27 65.33 -3.92
N LEU A 14 23.63 64.18 -3.94
CA LEU A 14 22.48 63.91 -3.11
C LEU A 14 22.87 62.80 -2.09
N ALA A 15 23.04 63.20 -0.88
CA ALA A 15 23.26 62.30 0.26
C ALA A 15 21.98 61.49 0.50
N PHE A 16 22.03 60.21 0.20
CA PHE A 16 20.95 59.28 0.57
C PHE A 16 21.30 58.64 1.92
N THR A 17 20.53 58.99 2.91
CA THR A 17 20.51 58.37 4.24
C THR A 17 20.16 56.87 4.10
N ILE A 18 21.05 56.02 4.55
CA ILE A 18 20.83 54.58 4.62
C ILE A 18 19.90 54.33 5.84
N ALA A 19 18.59 54.23 5.53
CA ALA A 19 17.65 53.62 6.46
C ALA A 19 17.82 52.09 6.35
N GLY A 20 18.53 51.49 7.33
CA GLY A 20 18.69 50.04 7.42
C GLY A 20 17.34 49.40 7.72
N CYS A 21 16.66 48.86 6.69
CA CYS A 21 15.65 47.86 6.87
C CYS A 21 16.34 46.53 7.21
N ALA A 22 16.33 46.16 8.47
CA ALA A 22 16.61 44.79 8.90
C ALA A 22 15.48 43.89 8.30
N SER A 23 15.66 43.47 7.08
CA SER A 23 14.87 42.38 6.51
C SER A 23 15.29 41.10 7.21
N GLY A 24 14.52 40.71 8.24
CA GLY A 24 14.57 39.36 8.76
C GLY A 24 14.31 38.43 7.58
N SER A 25 15.33 37.71 7.13
CA SER A 25 15.18 36.62 6.17
C SER A 25 14.29 35.57 6.83
N ALA A 26 12.99 35.65 6.56
CA ALA A 26 12.12 34.50 6.68
C ALA A 26 12.78 33.43 5.78
N LYS A 27 13.33 32.37 6.37
CA LYS A 27 13.71 31.19 5.62
C LYS A 27 12.43 30.74 4.94
N ASP A 28 12.38 30.96 3.65
CA ASP A 28 11.35 30.39 2.78
C ASP A 28 11.60 28.88 2.80
N THR A 29 11.00 28.19 3.78
CA THR A 29 11.10 26.73 3.90
C THR A 29 10.19 26.16 2.83
N LYS A 30 10.80 25.85 1.68
CA LYS A 30 10.11 25.19 0.56
C LYS A 30 9.42 23.93 1.08
N THR A 31 8.13 23.83 0.87
CA THR A 31 7.38 22.61 1.18
C THR A 31 7.86 21.50 0.25
N GLU A 32 8.23 20.37 0.81
CA GLU A 32 8.58 19.17 0.07
C GLU A 32 7.33 18.31 -0.12
N THR A 33 7.06 17.88 -1.35
CA THR A 33 5.96 16.96 -1.65
C THR A 33 6.49 15.54 -1.68
N VAL A 34 5.82 14.62 -0.96
CA VAL A 34 6.11 13.19 -0.95
C VAL A 34 4.85 12.45 -1.38
N LYS A 35 4.95 11.63 -2.42
CA LYS A 35 3.87 10.78 -2.92
C LYS A 35 3.98 9.40 -2.30
N LEU A 36 2.96 8.99 -1.56
CA LEU A 36 2.85 7.68 -0.94
C LEU A 36 1.79 6.85 -1.64
N GLY A 37 2.19 5.76 -2.29
CA GLY A 37 1.27 4.77 -2.85
C GLY A 37 0.62 3.92 -1.76
N VAL A 38 -0.70 3.87 -1.75
CA VAL A 38 -1.52 3.04 -0.84
C VAL A 38 -2.51 2.23 -1.66
N VAL A 39 -3.05 1.14 -1.10
CA VAL A 39 -4.07 0.33 -1.78
C VAL A 39 -5.38 0.42 -1.04
N GLY A 40 -6.47 0.61 -1.80
CA GLY A 40 -7.79 0.86 -1.26
C GLY A 40 -8.06 2.34 -1.00
N THR A 41 -9.27 2.63 -0.54
CA THR A 41 -9.76 4.00 -0.32
C THR A 41 -9.85 4.40 1.15
N LYS A 42 -9.79 3.42 2.06
CA LYS A 42 -9.86 3.65 3.50
C LYS A 42 -8.46 3.59 4.12
N ASN A 43 -7.81 4.75 4.16
CA ASN A 43 -6.43 4.93 4.58
C ASN A 43 -6.34 5.96 5.73
N ASP A 44 -7.25 5.86 6.71
CA ASP A 44 -7.43 6.83 7.80
C ASP A 44 -6.17 6.96 8.69
N GLU A 45 -5.35 5.93 8.80
CA GLU A 45 -4.08 5.95 9.52
C GLU A 45 -3.12 7.02 9.00
N TRP A 46 -3.21 7.36 7.72
CA TRP A 46 -2.34 8.35 7.09
C TRP A 46 -2.76 9.80 7.34
N GLU A 47 -4.01 10.07 7.71
CA GLU A 47 -4.47 11.45 7.97
C GLU A 47 -3.71 12.08 9.14
N SER A 48 -3.52 11.35 10.25
CA SER A 48 -2.72 11.86 11.36
C SER A 48 -1.23 12.02 11.02
N VAL A 49 -0.74 11.25 10.06
CA VAL A 49 0.64 11.37 9.55
C VAL A 49 0.78 12.62 8.69
N LYS A 50 -0.18 12.90 7.78
CA LYS A 50 -0.23 14.13 6.98
C LYS A 50 -0.14 15.37 7.86
N ASP A 51 -0.97 15.44 8.91
CA ASP A 51 -0.99 16.59 9.83
C ASP A 51 0.35 16.81 10.55
N ARG A 52 1.03 15.73 10.94
CA ARG A 52 2.35 15.82 11.56
C ARG A 52 3.44 16.24 10.59
N LEU A 53 3.40 15.75 9.36
CA LEU A 53 4.36 16.06 8.30
C LEU A 53 4.20 17.50 7.80
N LYS A 54 2.97 18.00 7.70
CA LYS A 54 2.68 19.40 7.34
C LYS A 54 3.37 20.39 8.28
N LYS A 55 3.44 20.09 9.58
CA LYS A 55 4.19 20.90 10.59
C LYS A 55 5.69 20.91 10.34
N LYS A 56 6.20 20.00 9.50
CA LYS A 56 7.62 19.89 9.10
C LYS A 56 7.86 20.39 7.67
N ASN A 57 6.89 21.08 7.07
CA ASN A 57 6.90 21.51 5.66
C ASN A 57 7.00 20.35 4.68
N ILE A 58 6.39 19.21 5.00
CA ILE A 58 6.25 18.07 4.10
C ILE A 58 4.76 17.91 3.77
N ASP A 59 4.44 17.92 2.48
CA ASP A 59 3.11 17.66 1.93
C ASP A 59 3.04 16.19 1.50
N LEU A 60 2.40 15.35 2.33
CA LEU A 60 2.19 13.94 2.01
C LEU A 60 0.95 13.77 1.14
N GLN A 61 1.15 13.33 -0.09
CA GLN A 61 0.08 13.04 -1.05
C GLN A 61 -0.12 11.53 -1.17
N LEU A 62 -1.33 11.04 -0.88
CA LEU A 62 -1.69 9.65 -1.10
C LEU A 62 -2.02 9.44 -2.58
N VAL A 63 -1.41 8.42 -3.16
CA VAL A 63 -1.73 7.92 -4.51
C VAL A 63 -2.41 6.57 -4.31
N GLU A 64 -3.71 6.53 -4.53
CA GLU A 64 -4.53 5.34 -4.30
C GLU A 64 -4.46 4.40 -5.51
N PHE A 65 -4.14 3.14 -5.24
CA PHE A 65 -4.19 2.05 -6.20
C PHE A 65 -5.36 1.12 -5.87
N THR A 66 -5.91 0.49 -6.89
CA THR A 66 -7.05 -0.41 -6.74
C THR A 66 -6.67 -1.86 -6.52
N ASP A 67 -5.39 -2.21 -6.73
CA ASP A 67 -4.86 -3.58 -6.63
C ASP A 67 -3.43 -3.61 -6.09
N TYR A 68 -2.89 -4.81 -5.88
CA TYR A 68 -1.52 -5.01 -5.36
C TYR A 68 -0.44 -5.06 -6.44
N THR A 69 -0.78 -5.03 -7.73
CA THR A 69 0.19 -5.22 -8.83
C THR A 69 0.92 -3.94 -9.19
N GLN A 70 0.26 -2.80 -9.05
CA GLN A 70 0.73 -1.51 -9.56
C GLN A 70 1.70 -0.76 -8.62
N PRO A 71 1.53 -0.73 -7.26
CA PRO A 71 2.29 0.19 -6.42
C PRO A 71 3.81 -0.01 -6.45
N ASN A 72 4.29 -1.24 -6.59
CA ASN A 72 5.72 -1.53 -6.68
C ASN A 72 6.30 -1.12 -8.04
N ALA A 73 5.54 -1.27 -9.12
CA ALA A 73 5.93 -0.80 -10.45
C ALA A 73 6.06 0.72 -10.46
N ALA A 74 5.02 1.44 -9.98
CA ALA A 74 5.02 2.90 -9.87
C ALA A 74 6.19 3.42 -9.02
N LEU A 75 6.56 2.71 -7.94
CA LEU A 75 7.73 3.07 -7.13
C LEU A 75 9.04 2.83 -7.89
N ALA A 76 9.18 1.70 -8.56
CA ALA A 76 10.39 1.38 -9.36
C ALA A 76 10.58 2.36 -10.51
N GLU A 77 9.49 2.85 -11.11
CA GLU A 77 9.46 3.84 -12.20
C GLU A 77 9.54 5.29 -11.70
N LYS A 78 9.59 5.51 -10.38
CA LYS A 78 9.66 6.83 -9.72
C LYS A 78 8.44 7.73 -9.97
N GLU A 79 7.29 7.13 -10.19
CA GLU A 79 6.01 7.85 -10.27
C GLU A 79 5.51 8.24 -8.88
N ILE A 80 5.88 7.44 -7.87
CA ILE A 80 5.68 7.69 -6.44
C ILE A 80 7.02 7.59 -5.70
N ASP A 81 7.12 8.18 -4.51
CA ASP A 81 8.35 8.22 -3.71
C ASP A 81 8.41 7.07 -2.70
N LEU A 82 7.26 6.63 -2.21
CA LEU A 82 7.11 5.55 -1.23
C LEU A 82 5.85 4.74 -1.55
N ASN A 83 5.76 3.52 -1.04
CA ASN A 83 4.48 2.82 -0.91
C ASN A 83 4.30 2.19 0.47
N ALA A 84 3.04 1.97 0.87
CA ALA A 84 2.69 1.34 2.14
C ALA A 84 1.43 0.48 1.94
N PHE A 85 1.63 -0.79 1.59
CA PHE A 85 0.52 -1.72 1.36
C PHE A 85 0.89 -3.18 1.59
N GLN A 86 2.17 -3.53 1.57
CA GLN A 86 2.65 -4.90 1.42
C GLN A 86 3.38 -5.42 2.67
N HIS A 87 3.42 -6.72 2.83
CA HIS A 87 4.30 -7.40 3.77
C HIS A 87 5.64 -7.78 3.12
N GLN A 88 6.65 -8.08 3.94
CA GLN A 88 8.02 -8.32 3.47
C GLN A 88 8.10 -9.44 2.42
N ILE A 89 7.38 -10.56 2.61
CA ILE A 89 7.42 -11.69 1.67
C ILE A 89 6.91 -11.26 0.28
N PHE A 90 5.89 -10.39 0.22
CA PHE A 90 5.38 -9.84 -1.04
C PHE A 90 6.43 -8.98 -1.74
N LEU A 91 7.11 -8.10 -0.99
CA LEU A 91 8.20 -7.27 -1.51
C LEU A 91 9.37 -8.11 -2.04
N ASP A 92 9.78 -9.14 -1.28
CA ASP A 92 10.89 -10.02 -1.67
C ASP A 92 10.55 -10.80 -2.93
N ASN A 93 9.32 -11.31 -3.03
CA ASN A 93 8.83 -12.01 -4.21
C ASN A 93 8.79 -11.08 -5.43
N TYR A 94 8.24 -9.87 -5.26
CA TYR A 94 8.21 -8.86 -6.33
C TYR A 94 9.61 -8.55 -6.84
N ASN A 95 10.56 -8.25 -5.93
CA ASN A 95 11.95 -7.97 -6.30
C ASN A 95 12.59 -9.12 -7.10
N LYS A 96 12.33 -10.36 -6.67
CA LYS A 96 12.86 -11.56 -7.34
C LYS A 96 12.27 -11.72 -8.75
N GLU A 97 10.97 -11.53 -8.91
CA GLU A 97 10.27 -11.74 -10.19
C GLU A 97 10.58 -10.62 -11.20
N HIS A 98 10.71 -9.39 -10.73
CA HIS A 98 10.90 -8.22 -11.60
C HIS A 98 12.34 -7.72 -11.66
N GLY A 99 13.28 -8.34 -10.92
CA GLY A 99 14.69 -7.92 -10.89
C GLY A 99 14.90 -6.54 -10.25
N THR A 100 13.95 -6.08 -9.43
CA THR A 100 14.02 -4.79 -8.74
C THR A 100 14.79 -4.91 -7.41
N LYS A 101 15.08 -3.77 -6.77
CA LYS A 101 15.81 -3.67 -5.50
C LYS A 101 15.09 -2.74 -4.53
N LEU A 102 13.78 -2.81 -4.50
CA LEU A 102 12.99 -2.04 -3.55
C LEU A 102 13.27 -2.53 -2.13
N VAL A 103 13.32 -1.61 -1.16
CA VAL A 103 13.67 -1.93 0.23
C VAL A 103 12.60 -1.42 1.19
N SER A 104 12.37 -2.17 2.26
CA SER A 104 11.54 -1.69 3.37
C SER A 104 12.34 -0.68 4.20
N ILE A 105 11.74 0.48 4.48
CA ILE A 105 12.32 1.53 5.32
C ILE A 105 11.69 1.57 6.72
N GLY A 106 10.65 0.79 6.96
CA GLY A 106 9.98 0.67 8.25
C GLY A 106 8.69 -0.12 8.18
N ASN A 107 8.20 -0.51 9.35
CA ASN A 107 6.90 -1.16 9.51
C ASN A 107 5.84 -0.11 9.87
N THR A 108 4.64 -0.28 9.35
CA THR A 108 3.49 0.61 9.62
C THR A 108 2.44 -0.10 10.47
N VAL A 109 1.61 -0.92 9.85
CA VAL A 109 0.51 -1.64 10.51
C VAL A 109 0.65 -3.14 10.31
N ASN A 110 0.07 -3.92 11.21
CA ASN A 110 -0.10 -5.35 11.03
C ASN A 110 -1.51 -5.61 10.53
N ALA A 111 -1.62 -6.16 9.31
CA ALA A 111 -2.89 -6.44 8.65
C ALA A 111 -3.03 -7.95 8.41
N PRO A 112 -3.74 -8.70 9.29
CA PRO A 112 -3.94 -10.13 9.13
C PRO A 112 -4.88 -10.43 7.94
N LEU A 113 -4.86 -11.69 7.48
CA LEU A 113 -5.94 -12.24 6.67
C LEU A 113 -7.09 -12.69 7.59
N GLY A 114 -8.34 -12.52 7.13
CA GLY A 114 -9.52 -13.07 7.78
C GLY A 114 -10.21 -14.12 6.91
N ILE A 115 -10.91 -15.07 7.54
CA ILE A 115 -11.86 -15.96 6.87
C ILE A 115 -13.26 -15.41 7.10
N TYR A 116 -13.95 -15.08 6.04
CA TYR A 116 -15.30 -14.51 6.06
C TYR A 116 -16.30 -15.48 5.46
N ALA A 117 -17.52 -15.52 6.00
CA ALA A 117 -18.59 -16.38 5.53
C ALA A 117 -19.95 -15.77 5.83
N ASN A 118 -20.79 -15.55 4.83
CA ASN A 118 -22.12 -14.94 5.04
C ASN A 118 -23.13 -15.82 5.78
N LYS A 119 -22.97 -17.13 5.69
CA LYS A 119 -23.96 -18.10 6.19
C LYS A 119 -23.44 -19.00 7.32
N LEU A 120 -22.16 -18.93 7.64
CA LEU A 120 -21.53 -19.79 8.65
C LEU A 120 -20.99 -18.93 9.79
N LYS A 121 -21.38 -19.26 11.02
CA LYS A 121 -20.82 -18.64 12.24
C LYS A 121 -19.52 -19.32 12.70
N ASP A 122 -19.27 -20.52 12.21
CA ASP A 122 -18.14 -21.35 12.55
C ASP A 122 -17.65 -22.03 11.28
N ILE A 123 -16.49 -21.60 10.79
CA ILE A 123 -15.93 -22.09 9.53
C ILE A 123 -15.63 -23.60 9.56
N THR A 124 -15.38 -24.16 10.74
CA THR A 124 -15.14 -25.60 10.89
C THR A 124 -16.36 -26.45 10.53
N LYS A 125 -17.54 -25.83 10.40
CA LYS A 125 -18.81 -26.48 10.01
C LYS A 125 -19.13 -26.31 8.52
N ILE A 126 -18.19 -25.87 7.72
CA ILE A 126 -18.36 -25.83 6.27
C ILE A 126 -18.71 -27.24 5.75
N LYS A 127 -19.67 -27.33 4.84
CA LYS A 127 -20.13 -28.61 4.26
C LYS A 127 -19.02 -29.29 3.43
N ASP A 128 -19.12 -30.60 3.28
CA ASP A 128 -18.28 -31.32 2.36
C ASP A 128 -18.50 -30.83 0.91
N GLY A 129 -17.42 -30.67 0.14
CA GLY A 129 -17.47 -30.05 -1.18
C GLY A 129 -17.71 -28.54 -1.18
N GLY A 130 -17.70 -27.89 0.01
CA GLY A 130 -17.85 -26.44 0.11
C GLY A 130 -16.74 -25.70 -0.64
N GLU A 131 -17.04 -24.49 -1.11
CA GLU A 131 -16.13 -23.69 -1.91
C GLU A 131 -15.57 -22.50 -1.09
N ILE A 132 -14.25 -22.33 -1.14
CA ILE A 132 -13.52 -21.26 -0.45
C ILE A 132 -12.70 -20.49 -1.47
N ALA A 133 -12.96 -19.17 -1.59
CA ALA A 133 -12.13 -18.28 -2.38
C ALA A 133 -10.88 -17.84 -1.60
N ILE A 134 -9.74 -17.74 -2.27
CA ILE A 134 -8.49 -17.23 -1.71
C ILE A 134 -7.79 -16.29 -2.70
N PRO A 135 -6.87 -15.40 -2.26
CA PRO A 135 -6.04 -14.61 -3.16
C PRO A 135 -5.16 -15.50 -4.06
N ASN A 136 -4.98 -15.09 -5.31
CA ASN A 136 -4.21 -15.84 -6.33
C ASN A 136 -2.73 -15.47 -6.42
N ASP A 137 -2.29 -14.40 -5.74
CA ASP A 137 -0.86 -14.11 -5.70
C ASP A 137 -0.14 -15.11 -4.80
N PRO A 138 1.11 -15.52 -5.14
CA PRO A 138 1.79 -16.62 -4.44
C PRO A 138 1.92 -16.41 -2.93
N THR A 139 2.05 -15.16 -2.49
CA THR A 139 2.33 -14.84 -1.09
C THR A 139 1.06 -14.78 -0.25
N ASN A 140 -0.02 -14.13 -0.72
CA ASN A 140 -1.30 -14.11 -0.02
C ASN A 140 -2.05 -15.43 -0.18
N GLY A 141 -1.96 -16.10 -1.34
CA GLY A 141 -2.47 -17.46 -1.54
C GLY A 141 -1.84 -18.45 -0.55
N GLY A 142 -0.52 -18.42 -0.41
CA GLY A 142 0.19 -19.23 0.57
C GLY A 142 -0.24 -18.94 2.01
N ARG A 143 -0.36 -17.67 2.39
CA ARG A 143 -0.90 -17.24 3.70
C ARG A 143 -2.32 -17.74 3.93
N ALA A 144 -3.18 -17.68 2.91
CA ALA A 144 -4.55 -18.16 2.98
C ALA A 144 -4.59 -19.67 3.23
N LEU A 145 -3.79 -20.45 2.52
CA LEU A 145 -3.71 -21.90 2.72
C LEU A 145 -3.19 -22.27 4.13
N ILE A 146 -2.20 -21.54 4.64
CA ILE A 146 -1.72 -21.71 6.02
C ILE A 146 -2.82 -21.36 7.04
N LEU A 147 -3.61 -20.31 6.79
CA LEU A 147 -4.73 -19.95 7.64
C LEU A 147 -5.80 -21.06 7.65
N LEU A 148 -6.16 -21.62 6.49
CA LEU A 148 -7.08 -22.75 6.38
C LEU A 148 -6.56 -23.99 7.09
N GLN A 149 -5.26 -24.24 7.06
CA GLN A 149 -4.60 -25.30 7.83
C GLN A 149 -4.70 -25.02 9.34
N THR A 150 -4.46 -23.79 9.76
CA THR A 150 -4.50 -23.39 11.19
C THR A 150 -5.87 -23.64 11.81
N VAL A 151 -6.96 -23.43 11.05
CA VAL A 151 -8.31 -23.73 11.50
C VAL A 151 -8.73 -25.20 11.24
N GLY A 152 -7.82 -26.05 10.77
CA GLY A 152 -8.03 -27.48 10.64
C GLY A 152 -8.85 -27.95 9.43
N LEU A 153 -9.01 -27.11 8.42
CA LEU A 153 -9.78 -27.44 7.22
C LEU A 153 -8.99 -28.26 6.20
N ILE A 154 -7.69 -27.98 6.06
CA ILE A 154 -6.77 -28.67 5.15
C ILE A 154 -5.43 -28.90 5.83
N LYS A 155 -4.53 -29.65 5.16
CA LYS A 155 -3.09 -29.65 5.46
C LYS A 155 -2.32 -29.36 4.18
N VAL A 156 -1.23 -28.63 4.30
CA VAL A 156 -0.29 -28.37 3.22
C VAL A 156 1.07 -29.02 3.51
N ASP A 157 1.86 -29.22 2.48
CA ASP A 157 3.22 -29.75 2.60
C ASP A 157 4.09 -28.81 3.45
N PRO A 158 4.60 -29.23 4.60
CA PRO A 158 5.42 -28.40 5.48
C PRO A 158 6.74 -27.93 4.81
N ALA A 159 7.21 -28.62 3.79
CA ALA A 159 8.42 -28.23 3.05
C ALA A 159 8.25 -26.91 2.28
N LYS A 160 7.01 -26.52 2.01
CA LYS A 160 6.67 -25.25 1.30
C LYS A 160 6.71 -24.02 2.19
N GLN A 161 6.80 -24.21 3.50
CA GLN A 161 6.91 -23.13 4.49
C GLN A 161 5.80 -22.05 4.34
N GLN A 162 6.15 -20.85 3.86
CA GLN A 162 5.23 -19.72 3.75
C GLN A 162 4.61 -19.55 2.36
N LEU A 163 4.99 -20.37 1.39
CA LEU A 163 4.57 -20.27 0.00
C LEU A 163 3.94 -21.57 -0.54
N PRO A 164 3.06 -22.28 0.19
CA PRO A 164 2.31 -23.39 -0.38
C PRO A 164 1.37 -22.89 -1.47
N THR A 165 1.14 -23.74 -2.46
CA THR A 165 0.13 -23.58 -3.50
C THR A 165 -1.02 -24.58 -3.29
N VAL A 166 -2.11 -24.43 -4.01
CA VAL A 166 -3.25 -25.38 -3.94
C VAL A 166 -2.79 -26.82 -4.26
N SER A 167 -1.81 -26.99 -5.14
CA SER A 167 -1.24 -28.31 -5.46
C SER A 167 -0.42 -28.94 -4.32
N ASP A 168 -0.05 -28.16 -3.32
CA ASP A 168 0.69 -28.62 -2.15
C ASP A 168 -0.24 -29.05 -1.00
N ILE A 169 -1.56 -29.08 -1.20
CA ILE A 169 -2.51 -29.60 -0.22
C ILE A 169 -2.35 -31.11 -0.11
N THR A 170 -1.93 -31.58 1.06
CA THR A 170 -1.71 -32.99 1.36
C THR A 170 -2.89 -33.68 2.02
N GLU A 171 -3.79 -32.92 2.64
CA GLU A 171 -5.02 -33.45 3.25
C GLU A 171 -6.17 -32.45 3.03
N ASN A 172 -7.28 -32.93 2.49
CA ASN A 172 -8.53 -32.20 2.30
C ASN A 172 -9.71 -33.15 2.51
N LYS A 173 -9.97 -33.51 3.79
CA LYS A 173 -10.99 -34.52 4.16
C LYS A 173 -12.40 -34.15 3.73
N ARG A 174 -12.70 -32.86 3.68
CA ARG A 174 -14.02 -32.34 3.27
C ARG A 174 -14.16 -32.14 1.77
N GLN A 175 -13.12 -32.44 0.99
CA GLN A 175 -13.10 -32.21 -0.46
C GLN A 175 -13.45 -30.77 -0.84
N LEU A 176 -12.98 -29.80 -0.04
CA LEU A 176 -13.21 -28.38 -0.26
C LEU A 176 -12.66 -27.97 -1.63
N LYS A 177 -13.40 -27.14 -2.33
CA LYS A 177 -12.95 -26.50 -3.55
C LYS A 177 -12.24 -25.19 -3.18
N ILE A 178 -11.01 -25.05 -3.58
CA ILE A 178 -10.23 -23.82 -3.38
C ILE A 178 -10.20 -23.08 -4.71
N THR A 179 -10.81 -21.89 -4.73
CA THR A 179 -10.90 -21.03 -5.91
C THR A 179 -9.99 -19.84 -5.73
N GLU A 180 -8.97 -19.73 -6.58
CA GLU A 180 -7.98 -18.66 -6.56
C GLU A 180 -8.49 -17.46 -7.37
N LEU A 181 -8.56 -16.29 -6.74
CA LEU A 181 -9.06 -15.04 -7.33
C LEU A 181 -8.10 -13.90 -7.04
N ASP A 182 -8.13 -12.86 -7.86
CA ASP A 182 -7.49 -11.60 -7.49
C ASP A 182 -7.96 -11.14 -6.10
N ALA A 183 -7.04 -10.62 -5.28
CA ALA A 183 -7.35 -10.22 -3.91
C ALA A 183 -8.53 -9.24 -3.83
N THR A 184 -8.68 -8.37 -4.82
CA THR A 184 -9.78 -7.39 -4.93
C THR A 184 -11.14 -8.03 -5.16
N GLN A 185 -11.18 -9.27 -5.66
CA GLN A 185 -12.41 -10.01 -5.95
C GLN A 185 -12.84 -10.91 -4.78
N THR A 186 -11.95 -11.17 -3.82
CA THR A 186 -12.21 -12.14 -2.73
C THR A 186 -13.41 -11.75 -1.86
N ALA A 187 -13.58 -10.45 -1.55
CA ALA A 187 -14.72 -9.98 -0.77
C ALA A 187 -16.05 -10.13 -1.53
N ARG A 188 -16.06 -9.83 -2.84
CA ARG A 188 -17.24 -9.98 -3.68
C ARG A 188 -17.63 -11.43 -3.86
N ALA A 189 -16.66 -12.33 -3.93
CA ALA A 189 -16.88 -13.76 -4.10
C ALA A 189 -17.76 -14.39 -3.02
N LEU A 190 -17.85 -13.76 -1.82
CA LEU A 190 -18.73 -14.23 -0.74
C LEU A 190 -20.23 -14.33 -1.10
N GLN A 191 -20.64 -13.73 -2.20
CA GLN A 191 -22.01 -13.88 -2.73
C GLN A 191 -22.23 -15.26 -3.36
N ASP A 192 -21.14 -15.87 -3.88
CA ASP A 192 -21.19 -17.06 -4.72
C ASP A 192 -20.57 -18.30 -4.05
N VAL A 193 -19.64 -18.10 -3.09
CA VAL A 193 -18.92 -19.19 -2.39
C VAL A 193 -19.38 -19.34 -0.94
N ASP A 194 -19.00 -20.43 -0.28
CA ASP A 194 -19.36 -20.71 1.11
C ASP A 194 -18.51 -19.86 2.09
N ALA A 195 -17.24 -19.60 1.75
CA ALA A 195 -16.33 -18.72 2.52
C ALA A 195 -15.28 -18.08 1.60
N SER A 196 -14.62 -17.03 2.08
CA SER A 196 -13.51 -16.39 1.40
C SER A 196 -12.43 -15.95 2.38
N VAL A 197 -11.17 -16.15 2.01
CA VAL A 197 -10.04 -15.56 2.74
C VAL A 197 -9.73 -14.20 2.13
N ILE A 198 -9.83 -13.16 2.95
CA ILE A 198 -9.77 -11.77 2.49
C ILE A 198 -8.68 -11.03 3.24
N ASN A 199 -7.87 -10.26 2.53
CA ASN A 199 -6.90 -9.33 3.11
C ASN A 199 -7.64 -8.22 3.88
N SER A 200 -7.13 -7.82 5.06
CA SER A 200 -7.81 -6.84 5.91
C SER A 200 -8.18 -5.54 5.19
N GLY A 201 -7.30 -4.96 4.39
CA GLY A 201 -7.61 -3.75 3.62
C GLY A 201 -8.79 -3.96 2.68
N MET A 202 -8.79 -5.08 1.93
CA MET A 202 -9.90 -5.43 1.02
C MET A 202 -11.21 -5.69 1.78
N ALA A 203 -11.13 -6.29 2.97
CA ALA A 203 -12.30 -6.50 3.82
C ALA A 203 -12.88 -5.17 4.30
N VAL A 204 -12.05 -4.26 4.80
CA VAL A 204 -12.45 -2.92 5.25
C VAL A 204 -13.05 -2.10 4.11
N ASP A 205 -12.46 -2.12 2.92
CA ASP A 205 -13.01 -1.45 1.73
C ASP A 205 -14.37 -1.99 1.33
N ALA A 206 -14.57 -3.30 1.49
CA ALA A 206 -15.85 -3.97 1.24
C ALA A 206 -16.90 -3.75 2.37
N GLY A 207 -16.53 -3.07 3.46
CA GLY A 207 -17.42 -2.75 4.57
C GLY A 207 -17.43 -3.77 5.70
N TYR A 208 -16.56 -4.79 5.67
CA TYR A 208 -16.39 -5.74 6.77
C TYR A 208 -15.56 -5.13 7.91
N THR A 209 -15.79 -5.64 9.11
CA THR A 209 -15.02 -5.28 10.31
C THR A 209 -14.26 -6.50 10.79
N PRO A 210 -12.92 -6.57 10.56
CA PRO A 210 -12.12 -7.78 10.80
C PRO A 210 -12.24 -8.41 12.19
N ASP A 211 -12.58 -7.62 13.22
CA ASP A 211 -12.73 -8.10 14.59
C ASP A 211 -14.16 -8.56 14.95
N LYS A 212 -15.12 -8.41 14.02
CA LYS A 212 -16.55 -8.65 14.31
C LYS A 212 -17.24 -9.58 13.32
N ASP A 213 -16.75 -9.65 12.08
CA ASP A 213 -17.38 -10.38 10.98
C ASP A 213 -16.72 -11.73 10.70
#